data_2ce613277c2205a41ee7496271ca82be
#
_entry.id   2ce613277c2205a41ee7496271ca82be
#
_cell.length_a   1.000
_cell.length_b   1.000
_cell.length_c   1.000
_cell.angle_alpha   90.00
_cell.angle_beta   90.00
_cell.angle_gamma   90.00
#
_symmetry.space_group_name_H-M   'P 1'
#
loop_
_entity.id
_entity.type
_entity.pdbx_description
1 polymer ?
#
loop_
_entity_poly.entity_id
_entity_poly.type
_entity_poly.pdbx_seq_one_letter_code
_entity_poly.pdbx_strand_id
1 'polypeptide(L)'
;MKKLFLTITIIVISLNTTYACEICGCGQGNYFIGLMPQFKRHFIGLRYNYKRFKTVMSDDPTQYSRDYYKTMELWGGWNFGKKWQVLAVIPYNFVHQVSDDGIANNQGIGDIALMVNYKLFDKSKTSNGKTIAQQLWIGAGVKAPTGKFNVDATDPALIALANTQTGTASTDFMLNAMYNISINKIGINTNASYKLNTTNSDKYTFGNRFSASSIASYTIKKDQISVLPNLGVMYEYNASNKLEKKEVEQTGGYLLTASGGVEVGYKKFTIGANMQLPMSQRFASGQTDLKVKGMMHVTYAF
;
A
#
# COMPACT_ATOMS: atom_id res chain seq x y z
N MET A 1 -15.47 -21.74 52.55
CA MET A 1 -15.67 -20.48 51.86
C MET A 1 -14.35 -19.76 51.52
N LYS A 2 -13.38 -19.59 52.43
CA LYS A 2 -12.07 -18.94 52.12
C LYS A 2 -11.26 -19.61 51.03
N LYS A 3 -11.27 -20.95 50.91
CA LYS A 3 -10.54 -21.68 49.85
C LYS A 3 -11.20 -21.53 48.48
N LEU A 4 -12.52 -21.40 48.41
CA LEU A 4 -13.25 -21.18 47.15
C LEU A 4 -13.03 -19.76 46.63
N PHE A 5 -12.95 -18.77 47.49
CA PHE A 5 -12.62 -17.37 47.13
C PHE A 5 -11.19 -17.23 46.58
N LEU A 6 -10.24 -17.96 47.20
CA LEU A 6 -8.84 -17.95 46.71
C LEU A 6 -8.69 -18.61 45.33
N THR A 7 -9.44 -19.68 45.06
CA THR A 7 -9.42 -20.36 43.75
C THR A 7 -10.06 -19.50 42.64
N ILE A 8 -11.16 -18.79 42.99
CA ILE A 8 -11.79 -17.85 42.03
C ILE A 8 -10.90 -16.64 41.76
N THR A 9 -10.18 -16.13 42.75
CA THR A 9 -9.24 -15.01 42.57
C THR A 9 -8.05 -15.40 41.70
N ILE A 10 -7.54 -16.64 41.83
CA ILE A 10 -6.44 -17.15 40.99
C ILE A 10 -6.90 -17.35 39.54
N ILE A 11 -8.12 -17.79 39.29
CA ILE A 11 -8.68 -17.95 37.94
C ILE A 11 -8.93 -16.60 37.24
N VAL A 12 -9.29 -15.56 37.99
CA VAL A 12 -9.48 -14.20 37.44
C VAL A 12 -8.15 -13.50 37.08
N ILE A 13 -7.05 -13.86 37.76
CA ILE A 13 -5.71 -13.28 37.48
C ILE A 13 -5.04 -13.95 36.27
N SER A 14 -5.46 -15.16 35.87
CA SER A 14 -4.89 -15.88 34.71
C SER A 14 -5.52 -15.52 33.35
N LEU A 15 -6.44 -14.57 33.28
CA LEU A 15 -7.03 -14.06 32.04
C LEU A 15 -6.36 -12.81 31.47
N ASN A 16 -5.09 -12.61 31.78
CA ASN A 16 -4.31 -11.63 31.02
C ASN A 16 -3.96 -12.23 29.67
N THR A 17 -4.85 -12.05 28.69
CA THR A 17 -4.54 -12.26 27.30
C THR A 17 -3.49 -11.21 26.89
N THR A 18 -2.25 -11.61 26.76
CA THR A 18 -1.21 -10.81 26.12
C THR A 18 -1.63 -10.60 24.67
N TYR A 19 -2.16 -9.42 24.36
CA TYR A 19 -2.45 -9.05 22.99
C TYR A 19 -1.11 -8.74 22.30
N ALA A 20 -0.71 -9.60 21.39
CA ALA A 20 0.44 -9.34 20.54
C ALA A 20 0.12 -8.13 19.64
N CYS A 21 1.09 -7.22 19.50
CA CYS A 21 0.93 -5.98 18.77
C CYS A 21 0.76 -6.22 17.27
N GLU A 22 -0.40 -5.89 16.73
CA GLU A 22 -0.70 -6.05 15.31
C GLU A 22 -0.34 -4.81 14.50
N ILE A 23 0.56 -4.98 13.54
CA ILE A 23 0.82 -3.96 12.53
C ILE A 23 -0.32 -3.92 11.55
N CYS A 24 -0.96 -2.79 11.46
CA CYS A 24 -2.11 -2.51 10.60
C CYS A 24 -1.86 -2.89 9.15
N GLY A 25 -2.12 -4.08 8.66
CA GLY A 25 -2.22 -4.43 7.24
C GLY A 25 -1.37 -3.61 6.23
N CYS A 26 -0.42 -2.84 6.75
CA CYS A 26 0.37 -1.83 6.03
C CYS A 26 1.37 -2.44 5.06
N GLY A 27 1.67 -3.74 5.22
CA GLY A 27 2.52 -4.51 4.32
C GLY A 27 1.83 -4.83 2.99
N GLN A 28 0.54 -4.99 3.01
CA GLN A 28 -0.25 -5.51 1.90
C GLN A 28 -0.60 -4.41 0.88
N GLY A 29 0.11 -4.43 -0.25
CA GLY A 29 -0.25 -3.83 -1.53
C GLY A 29 -0.74 -2.36 -1.54
N ASN A 30 0.17 -1.41 -1.63
CA ASN A 30 -0.16 -0.08 -2.13
C ASN A 30 -0.06 -0.09 -3.65
N TYR A 31 -1.20 -0.07 -4.31
CA TYR A 31 -1.26 0.10 -5.77
C TYR A 31 -1.06 1.57 -6.15
N PHE A 32 0.04 2.16 -5.67
CA PHE A 32 0.45 3.48 -6.12
C PHE A 32 1.00 3.35 -7.54
N ILE A 33 0.34 3.98 -8.48
CA ILE A 33 0.67 3.87 -9.91
C ILE A 33 1.84 4.78 -10.29
N GLY A 34 2.34 5.60 -9.38
CA GLY A 34 3.45 6.54 -9.66
C GLY A 34 3.07 7.68 -10.61
N LEU A 35 4.04 8.52 -10.92
CA LEU A 35 3.96 9.47 -12.02
C LEU A 35 4.19 8.69 -13.32
N MET A 36 3.13 8.43 -14.08
CA MET A 36 3.25 7.70 -15.33
C MET A 36 3.16 8.64 -16.54
N PRO A 37 4.30 9.07 -17.11
CA PRO A 37 4.29 9.78 -18.38
C PRO A 37 3.77 8.94 -19.54
N GLN A 38 3.57 7.64 -19.31
CA GLN A 38 3.43 6.62 -20.36
C GLN A 38 2.03 6.00 -20.47
N PHE A 39 0.99 6.58 -19.87
CA PHE A 39 -0.41 6.09 -20.01
C PHE A 39 -0.90 5.92 -21.45
N LYS A 40 -0.16 6.43 -22.44
CA LYS A 40 -0.52 6.32 -23.85
C LYS A 40 0.08 5.08 -24.54
N ARG A 41 0.95 4.31 -23.88
CA ARG A 41 1.65 3.15 -24.44
C ARG A 41 1.44 1.91 -23.59
N HIS A 42 1.60 0.76 -24.19
CA HIS A 42 1.75 -0.47 -23.46
C HIS A 42 3.08 -0.44 -22.71
N PHE A 43 3.13 -1.04 -21.55
CA PHE A 43 4.38 -1.12 -20.81
C PHE A 43 4.44 -2.37 -19.93
N ILE A 44 5.66 -2.76 -19.60
CA ILE A 44 5.99 -3.76 -18.60
C ILE A 44 7.14 -3.21 -17.75
N GLY A 45 7.20 -3.57 -16.49
CA GLY A 45 8.25 -3.09 -15.60
C GLY A 45 8.41 -3.91 -14.33
N LEU A 46 9.50 -3.63 -13.66
CA LEU A 46 9.79 -4.12 -12.31
C LEU A 46 9.75 -2.95 -11.35
N ARG A 47 9.16 -3.18 -10.18
CA ARG A 47 9.08 -2.19 -9.11
C ARG A 47 9.51 -2.84 -7.80
N TYR A 48 10.33 -2.15 -7.04
CA TYR A 48 10.74 -2.51 -5.70
C TYR A 48 10.18 -1.52 -4.71
N ASN A 49 9.45 -2.01 -3.72
CA ASN A 49 8.92 -1.23 -2.61
C ASN A 49 9.60 -1.64 -1.31
N TYR A 50 9.91 -0.66 -0.48
CA TYR A 50 10.46 -0.85 0.84
C TYR A 50 9.66 -0.07 1.87
N LYS A 51 9.31 -0.70 3.01
CA LYS A 51 8.66 -0.05 4.15
C LYS A 51 9.30 -0.57 5.43
N ARG A 52 9.48 0.33 6.38
CA ARG A 52 9.96 -0.01 7.73
C ARG A 52 9.02 0.59 8.75
N PHE A 53 8.50 -0.27 9.62
CA PHE A 53 7.70 0.12 10.78
C PHE A 53 8.44 -0.18 12.09
N LYS A 54 8.07 0.53 13.13
CA LYS A 54 8.42 0.24 14.51
C LYS A 54 7.14 0.31 15.33
N THR A 55 6.91 -0.73 16.12
CA THR A 55 5.82 -0.81 17.06
C THR A 55 6.38 -0.88 18.47
N VAL A 56 5.72 -0.23 19.44
CA VAL A 56 6.02 -0.29 20.87
C VAL A 56 4.69 -0.32 21.58
N MET A 57 4.50 -1.31 22.47
CA MET A 57 3.26 -1.43 23.23
C MET A 57 3.14 -0.29 24.23
N SER A 58 1.92 0.25 24.39
CA SER A 58 1.67 1.38 25.30
C SER A 58 1.72 0.98 26.77
N ASP A 59 1.30 -0.25 27.06
CA ASP A 59 1.21 -0.85 28.39
C ASP A 59 2.51 -1.50 28.84
N ASP A 60 3.33 -1.95 27.91
CA ASP A 60 4.65 -2.53 28.17
C ASP A 60 5.66 -2.11 27.08
N PRO A 61 6.45 -1.06 27.28
CA PRO A 61 7.44 -0.60 26.30
C PRO A 61 8.59 -1.59 26.02
N THR A 62 8.74 -2.67 26.80
CA THR A 62 9.71 -3.74 26.53
C THR A 62 9.24 -4.63 25.38
N GLN A 63 7.94 -4.68 25.14
CA GLN A 63 7.36 -5.36 24.01
C GLN A 63 7.41 -4.45 22.76
N TYR A 64 8.15 -4.87 21.77
CA TYR A 64 8.35 -4.10 20.54
C TYR A 64 8.45 -4.99 19.30
N SER A 65 8.19 -4.41 18.14
CA SER A 65 8.58 -5.00 16.86
C SER A 65 9.22 -3.98 15.91
N ARG A 66 10.06 -4.48 15.04
CA ARG A 66 10.64 -3.77 13.89
C ARG A 66 10.36 -4.59 12.65
N ASP A 67 9.57 -4.04 11.75
CA ASP A 67 9.04 -4.77 10.62
C ASP A 67 9.53 -4.16 9.32
N TYR A 68 10.09 -5.01 8.49
CA TYR A 68 10.67 -4.68 7.21
C TYR A 68 9.89 -5.39 6.11
N TYR A 69 9.16 -4.64 5.31
CA TYR A 69 8.45 -5.13 4.16
C TYR A 69 9.18 -4.73 2.90
N LYS A 70 9.60 -5.72 2.12
CA LYS A 70 10.22 -5.55 0.81
C LYS A 70 9.33 -6.28 -0.20
N THR A 71 8.95 -5.60 -1.27
CA THR A 71 8.11 -6.20 -2.31
C THR A 71 8.73 -5.93 -3.67
N MET A 72 9.00 -7.01 -4.41
CA MET A 72 9.32 -6.95 -5.83
C MET A 72 8.03 -7.16 -6.61
N GLU A 73 7.71 -6.27 -7.54
CA GLU A 73 6.49 -6.38 -8.33
C GLU A 73 6.83 -6.41 -9.81
N LEU A 74 6.34 -7.45 -10.49
CA LEU A 74 6.20 -7.41 -11.94
C LEU A 74 4.86 -6.72 -12.24
N TRP A 75 4.90 -5.63 -13.00
CA TRP A 75 3.70 -4.88 -13.31
C TRP A 75 3.67 -4.47 -14.77
N GLY A 76 2.47 -4.28 -15.31
CA GLY A 76 2.32 -3.88 -16.69
C GLY A 76 0.96 -3.29 -16.99
N GLY A 77 0.90 -2.57 -18.11
CA GLY A 77 -0.30 -1.91 -18.58
C GLY A 77 -0.49 -2.10 -20.07
N TRP A 78 -1.69 -2.54 -20.45
CA TRP A 78 -2.11 -2.69 -21.83
C TRP A 78 -3.24 -1.72 -22.13
N ASN A 79 -3.07 -0.90 -23.18
CA ASN A 79 -4.09 0.01 -23.66
C ASN A 79 -4.89 -0.66 -24.78
N PHE A 80 -6.21 -0.63 -24.66
CA PHE A 80 -7.13 -1.10 -25.67
C PHE A 80 -7.90 0.09 -26.27
N GLY A 81 -7.61 0.37 -27.54
CA GLY A 81 -8.10 1.58 -28.20
C GLY A 81 -7.58 2.85 -27.51
N LYS A 82 -8.40 3.91 -27.49
CA LYS A 82 -8.01 5.24 -26.96
C LYS A 82 -8.42 5.47 -25.50
N LYS A 83 -9.30 4.62 -24.95
CA LYS A 83 -9.98 4.91 -23.66
C LYS A 83 -9.78 3.84 -22.60
N TRP A 84 -9.41 2.62 -22.94
CA TRP A 84 -9.31 1.52 -21.99
C TRP A 84 -7.86 1.15 -21.68
N GLN A 85 -7.58 0.84 -20.45
CA GLN A 85 -6.30 0.29 -20.00
C GLN A 85 -6.53 -0.81 -18.98
N VAL A 86 -5.83 -1.93 -19.16
CA VAL A 86 -5.75 -2.99 -18.15
C VAL A 86 -4.38 -2.94 -17.51
N LEU A 87 -4.35 -2.91 -16.19
CA LEU A 87 -3.13 -2.99 -15.37
C LEU A 87 -3.10 -4.33 -14.65
N ALA A 88 -1.94 -4.96 -14.61
CA ALA A 88 -1.69 -6.17 -13.84
C ALA A 88 -0.49 -5.95 -12.91
N VAL A 89 -0.57 -6.49 -11.70
CA VAL A 89 0.50 -6.45 -10.70
C VAL A 89 0.66 -7.83 -10.09
N ILE A 90 1.87 -8.36 -10.13
CA ILE A 90 2.25 -9.64 -9.53
C ILE A 90 3.34 -9.34 -8.49
N PRO A 91 3.02 -9.32 -7.18
CA PRO A 91 3.98 -9.05 -6.14
C PRO A 91 4.68 -10.31 -5.65
N TYR A 92 5.95 -10.17 -5.29
CA TYR A 92 6.68 -11.12 -4.48
C TYR A 92 7.13 -10.41 -3.20
N ASN A 93 6.66 -10.89 -2.06
CA ASN A 93 6.84 -10.25 -0.76
C ASN A 93 7.97 -10.91 0.03
N PHE A 94 8.76 -10.09 0.71
CA PHE A 94 9.72 -10.47 1.74
C PHE A 94 9.36 -9.70 2.99
N VAL A 95 8.97 -10.40 4.04
CA VAL A 95 8.64 -9.85 5.34
C VAL A 95 9.68 -10.32 6.34
N HIS A 96 10.28 -9.37 7.05
CA HIS A 96 11.24 -9.62 8.12
C HIS A 96 10.81 -8.83 9.34
N GLN A 97 10.51 -9.52 10.42
CA GLN A 97 10.11 -8.95 11.70
C GLN A 97 11.12 -9.33 12.77
N VAL A 98 11.51 -8.35 13.57
CA VAL A 98 12.33 -8.52 14.77
C VAL A 98 11.53 -8.01 15.95
N SER A 99 11.20 -8.86 16.91
CA SER A 99 10.47 -8.54 18.14
C SER A 99 11.22 -9.06 19.37
N ASP A 100 10.70 -8.74 20.52
CA ASP A 100 11.14 -9.33 21.81
C ASP A 100 10.96 -10.85 21.86
N ASP A 101 9.93 -11.38 21.17
CA ASP A 101 9.68 -12.84 21.04
C ASP A 101 10.63 -13.55 20.05
N GLY A 102 11.42 -12.81 19.27
CA GLY A 102 12.37 -13.35 18.30
C GLY A 102 12.27 -12.77 16.90
N ILE A 103 12.68 -13.57 15.92
CA ILE A 103 12.74 -13.18 14.51
C ILE A 103 11.76 -14.02 13.70
N ALA A 104 10.85 -13.37 12.98
CA ALA A 104 9.96 -14.00 12.01
C ALA A 104 10.33 -13.57 10.58
N ASN A 105 10.44 -14.56 9.70
CA ASN A 105 10.70 -14.33 8.27
C ASN A 105 9.61 -15.03 7.45
N ASN A 106 9.06 -14.31 6.48
CA ASN A 106 8.13 -14.87 5.52
C ASN A 106 8.41 -14.34 4.13
N GLN A 107 8.28 -15.18 3.11
CA GLN A 107 8.46 -14.76 1.72
C GLN A 107 7.61 -15.59 0.77
N GLY A 108 7.24 -15.00 -0.34
CA GLY A 108 6.47 -15.69 -1.36
C GLY A 108 5.71 -14.73 -2.29
N ILE A 109 5.03 -15.35 -3.26
CA ILE A 109 4.12 -14.63 -4.13
C ILE A 109 2.99 -14.05 -3.27
N GLY A 110 2.68 -12.78 -3.49
CA GLY A 110 1.55 -12.11 -2.88
C GLY A 110 0.28 -12.24 -3.70
N ASP A 111 -0.73 -11.46 -3.36
CA ASP A 111 -2.01 -11.47 -4.06
C ASP A 111 -1.92 -10.70 -5.38
N ILE A 112 -2.22 -11.37 -6.49
CA ILE A 112 -2.21 -10.78 -7.83
C ILE A 112 -3.39 -9.84 -7.97
N ALA A 113 -3.15 -8.67 -8.58
CA ALA A 113 -4.18 -7.68 -8.83
C ALA A 113 -4.31 -7.34 -10.31
N LEU A 114 -5.55 -7.21 -10.74
CA LEU A 114 -5.94 -6.73 -12.05
C LEU A 114 -6.84 -5.50 -11.90
N MET A 115 -6.62 -4.49 -12.73
CA MET A 115 -7.39 -3.25 -12.72
C MET A 115 -7.71 -2.84 -14.15
N VAL A 116 -8.94 -2.46 -14.39
CA VAL A 116 -9.42 -1.92 -15.66
C VAL A 116 -9.72 -0.44 -15.46
N ASN A 117 -9.07 0.41 -16.24
CA ASN A 117 -9.24 1.85 -16.21
C ASN A 117 -9.93 2.34 -17.49
N TYR A 118 -10.82 3.30 -17.33
CA TYR A 118 -11.49 3.99 -18.42
C TYR A 118 -11.15 5.47 -18.40
N LYS A 119 -10.69 5.99 -19.53
CA LYS A 119 -10.40 7.41 -19.70
C LYS A 119 -11.68 8.18 -19.97
N LEU A 120 -12.16 8.92 -18.99
CA LEU A 120 -13.36 9.75 -19.12
C LEU A 120 -13.14 10.90 -20.10
N PHE A 121 -12.01 11.59 -19.96
CA PHE A 121 -11.62 12.62 -20.91
C PHE A 121 -10.09 12.77 -21.02
N ASP A 122 -9.67 13.32 -22.15
CA ASP A 122 -8.29 13.69 -22.49
C ASP A 122 -8.37 14.96 -23.33
N LYS A 123 -8.18 16.12 -22.69
CA LYS A 123 -8.34 17.43 -23.29
C LYS A 123 -7.02 18.17 -23.25
N SER A 124 -6.65 18.78 -24.37
CA SER A 124 -5.51 19.69 -24.45
C SER A 124 -5.90 20.95 -25.20
N LYS A 125 -5.54 22.08 -24.61
CA LYS A 125 -5.79 23.41 -25.21
C LYS A 125 -4.54 24.25 -25.10
N THR A 126 -4.15 24.85 -26.23
CA THR A 126 -3.05 25.82 -26.26
C THR A 126 -3.65 27.20 -26.50
N SER A 127 -3.32 28.15 -25.62
CA SER A 127 -3.74 29.55 -25.70
C SER A 127 -2.66 30.45 -25.12
N ASN A 128 -2.34 31.53 -25.78
CA ASN A 128 -1.33 32.51 -25.35
C ASN A 128 0.02 31.87 -24.97
N GLY A 129 0.51 30.91 -25.76
CA GLY A 129 1.78 30.21 -25.49
C GLY A 129 1.77 29.23 -24.31
N LYS A 130 0.61 29.03 -23.66
CA LYS A 130 0.45 28.05 -22.58
C LYS A 130 -0.35 26.86 -23.08
N THR A 131 0.20 25.66 -22.93
CA THR A 131 -0.50 24.40 -23.21
C THR A 131 -0.99 23.80 -21.90
N ILE A 132 -2.30 23.63 -21.80
CA ILE A 132 -2.94 22.98 -20.65
C ILE A 132 -3.46 21.63 -21.14
N ALA A 133 -3.01 20.53 -20.55
CA ALA A 133 -3.52 19.19 -20.82
C ALA A 133 -4.11 18.60 -19.55
N GLN A 134 -5.26 17.96 -19.70
CA GLN A 134 -6.03 17.35 -18.60
C GLN A 134 -6.50 15.97 -18.98
N GLN A 135 -6.41 15.03 -18.07
CA GLN A 135 -6.92 13.67 -18.24
C GLN A 135 -7.57 13.21 -16.95
N LEU A 136 -8.69 12.52 -17.06
CA LEU A 136 -9.34 11.84 -15.95
C LEU A 136 -9.56 10.38 -16.32
N TRP A 137 -9.08 9.52 -15.46
CA TRP A 137 -9.27 8.08 -15.52
C TRP A 137 -10.06 7.63 -14.30
N ILE A 138 -10.96 6.70 -14.49
CA ILE A 138 -11.62 5.95 -13.43
C ILE A 138 -11.38 4.47 -13.66
N GLY A 139 -11.31 3.69 -12.60
CA GLY A 139 -11.03 2.27 -12.73
C GLY A 139 -11.64 1.45 -11.62
N ALA A 140 -11.80 0.17 -11.93
CA ALA A 140 -12.17 -0.86 -10.98
C ALA A 140 -11.23 -2.04 -11.14
N GLY A 141 -11.01 -2.78 -10.08
CA GLY A 141 -10.10 -3.92 -10.09
C GLY A 141 -10.48 -4.98 -9.07
N VAL A 142 -9.81 -6.11 -9.21
CA VAL A 142 -9.92 -7.26 -8.33
C VAL A 142 -8.52 -7.72 -7.94
N LYS A 143 -8.38 -8.11 -6.68
CA LYS A 143 -7.21 -8.78 -6.14
C LYS A 143 -7.58 -10.22 -5.83
N ALA A 144 -6.87 -11.17 -6.43
CA ALA A 144 -7.07 -12.61 -6.23
C ALA A 144 -6.21 -13.13 -5.07
N PRO A 145 -6.71 -14.10 -4.28
CA PRO A 145 -6.01 -14.67 -3.13
C PRO A 145 -4.93 -15.68 -3.56
N THR A 146 -3.90 -15.22 -4.23
CA THR A 146 -2.80 -16.07 -4.74
C THR A 146 -1.64 -16.19 -3.78
N GLY A 147 -1.53 -15.27 -2.82
CA GLY A 147 -0.53 -15.31 -1.76
C GLY A 147 -0.94 -16.26 -0.63
N LYS A 148 0.06 -16.75 0.11
CA LYS A 148 -0.18 -17.64 1.25
C LYS A 148 -0.67 -16.85 2.46
N PHE A 149 -1.65 -17.41 3.15
CA PHE A 149 -2.14 -16.96 4.44
C PHE A 149 -2.34 -18.21 5.32
N ASN A 150 -1.49 -18.39 6.31
CA ASN A 150 -1.47 -19.54 7.19
C ASN A 150 -1.47 -19.03 8.65
N VAL A 151 -2.56 -18.43 9.06
CA VAL A 151 -2.75 -17.95 10.42
C VAL A 151 -3.93 -18.71 11.00
N ASP A 152 -3.73 -19.38 12.12
CA ASP A 152 -4.85 -19.94 12.88
C ASP A 152 -5.58 -18.79 13.58
N ALA A 153 -6.64 -18.30 12.95
CA ALA A 153 -7.41 -17.17 13.46
C ALA A 153 -8.24 -17.54 14.71
N THR A 154 -8.23 -18.80 15.16
CA THR A 154 -8.86 -19.22 16.41
C THR A 154 -7.96 -18.92 17.62
N ASP A 155 -6.65 -18.74 17.41
CA ASP A 155 -5.69 -18.35 18.44
C ASP A 155 -5.44 -16.82 18.37
N PRO A 156 -5.86 -16.06 19.39
CA PRO A 156 -5.62 -14.61 19.42
C PRO A 156 -4.14 -14.22 19.36
N ALA A 157 -3.23 -15.04 19.87
CA ALA A 157 -1.79 -14.79 19.80
C ALA A 157 -1.25 -14.90 18.36
N LEU A 158 -1.88 -15.69 17.50
CA LEU A 158 -1.48 -15.85 16.10
C LEU A 158 -2.09 -14.81 15.16
N ILE A 159 -3.12 -14.08 15.60
CA ILE A 159 -3.71 -12.98 14.82
C ILE A 159 -2.66 -11.88 14.52
N ALA A 160 -1.74 -11.66 15.44
CA ALA A 160 -0.61 -10.74 15.25
C ALA A 160 0.22 -11.07 14.00
N LEU A 161 0.27 -12.33 13.61
CA LEU A 161 1.00 -12.79 12.43
C LEU A 161 0.25 -12.53 11.11
N ALA A 162 -1.02 -12.10 11.13
CA ALA A 162 -1.80 -11.86 9.92
C ALA A 162 -1.12 -10.84 8.99
N ASN A 163 -0.46 -9.83 9.54
CA ASN A 163 0.22 -8.79 8.77
C ASN A 163 1.60 -9.21 8.23
N THR A 164 2.16 -10.29 8.72
CA THR A 164 3.43 -10.85 8.24
C THR A 164 3.24 -11.84 7.09
N GLN A 165 2.00 -12.17 6.73
CA GLN A 165 1.69 -13.11 5.67
C GLN A 165 1.98 -12.52 4.28
N THR A 166 2.22 -13.37 3.28
CA THR A 166 2.47 -12.93 1.91
C THR A 166 1.19 -12.62 1.14
N GLY A 167 0.05 -13.17 1.54
CA GLY A 167 -1.29 -12.94 0.99
C GLY A 167 -2.33 -12.70 2.07
N THR A 168 -3.58 -12.55 1.66
CA THR A 168 -4.73 -12.28 2.54
C THR A 168 -5.76 -13.41 2.55
N ALA A 169 -5.63 -14.39 1.64
CA ALA A 169 -6.62 -15.43 1.36
C ALA A 169 -8.04 -14.89 1.03
N SER A 170 -8.16 -13.62 0.67
CA SER A 170 -9.44 -12.98 0.32
C SER A 170 -9.42 -12.42 -1.10
N THR A 171 -10.57 -12.44 -1.78
CA THR A 171 -10.77 -11.73 -3.05
C THR A 171 -11.25 -10.32 -2.74
N ASP A 172 -10.45 -9.31 -3.05
CA ASP A 172 -10.77 -7.93 -2.72
C ASP A 172 -11.07 -7.10 -3.97
N PHE A 173 -11.86 -6.06 -3.81
CA PHE A 173 -12.25 -5.16 -4.88
C PHE A 173 -11.61 -3.79 -4.72
N MET A 174 -11.27 -3.17 -5.85
CA MET A 174 -10.61 -1.87 -5.86
C MET A 174 -11.34 -0.91 -6.78
N LEU A 175 -11.42 0.35 -6.36
CA LEU A 175 -11.87 1.46 -7.16
C LEU A 175 -10.76 2.52 -7.17
N ASN A 176 -10.56 3.19 -8.31
CA ASN A 176 -9.60 4.28 -8.39
C ASN A 176 -10.08 5.39 -9.31
N ALA A 177 -9.57 6.59 -9.06
CA ALA A 177 -9.69 7.75 -9.92
C ALA A 177 -8.33 8.44 -10.02
N MET A 178 -7.91 8.79 -11.23
CA MET A 178 -6.65 9.48 -11.48
C MET A 178 -6.90 10.71 -12.32
N TYR A 179 -6.58 11.88 -11.77
CA TYR A 179 -6.63 13.14 -12.47
C TYR A 179 -5.24 13.69 -12.71
N ASN A 180 -4.94 13.96 -13.96
CA ASN A 180 -3.69 14.55 -14.39
C ASN A 180 -3.96 15.90 -15.02
N ILE A 181 -3.28 16.93 -14.55
CA ILE A 181 -3.27 18.24 -15.19
C ILE A 181 -1.82 18.66 -15.42
N SER A 182 -1.53 19.19 -16.58
CA SER A 182 -0.22 19.81 -16.85
C SER A 182 -0.38 21.17 -17.50
N ILE A 183 0.46 22.10 -17.09
CA ILE A 183 0.59 23.44 -17.66
C ILE A 183 2.04 23.60 -18.09
N ASN A 184 2.28 23.55 -19.41
CA ASN A 184 3.61 23.52 -20.01
C ASN A 184 4.49 22.39 -19.42
N LYS A 185 5.47 22.77 -18.58
CA LYS A 185 6.41 21.84 -17.95
C LYS A 185 6.00 21.36 -16.55
N ILE A 186 5.01 21.99 -15.94
CA ILE A 186 4.53 21.65 -14.60
C ILE A 186 3.36 20.69 -14.75
N GLY A 187 3.42 19.56 -14.05
CA GLY A 187 2.34 18.59 -13.99
C GLY A 187 1.91 18.35 -12.55
N ILE A 188 0.61 18.09 -12.34
CA ILE A 188 0.07 17.61 -11.08
C ILE A 188 -0.69 16.33 -11.38
N ASN A 189 -0.33 15.28 -10.68
CA ASN A 189 -1.02 13.99 -10.70
C ASN A 189 -1.72 13.79 -9.36
N THR A 190 -3.04 13.65 -9.39
CA THR A 190 -3.85 13.34 -8.21
C THR A 190 -4.49 11.98 -8.40
N ASN A 191 -4.33 11.12 -7.42
CA ASN A 191 -4.89 9.77 -7.40
C ASN A 191 -5.73 9.59 -6.13
N ALA A 192 -6.87 8.93 -6.25
CA ALA A 192 -7.65 8.44 -5.12
C ALA A 192 -8.04 7.00 -5.38
N SER A 193 -7.91 6.13 -4.38
CA SER A 193 -8.27 4.72 -4.48
C SER A 193 -8.94 4.23 -3.21
N TYR A 194 -9.87 3.31 -3.38
CA TYR A 194 -10.54 2.61 -2.29
C TYR A 194 -10.45 1.11 -2.52
N LYS A 195 -9.94 0.38 -1.52
CA LYS A 195 -9.91 -1.07 -1.52
C LYS A 195 -10.92 -1.60 -0.50
N LEU A 196 -11.85 -2.38 -0.99
CA LEU A 196 -12.83 -3.11 -0.22
C LEU A 196 -12.31 -4.53 -0.02
N ASN A 197 -11.96 -4.86 1.22
CA ASN A 197 -11.47 -6.18 1.59
C ASN A 197 -12.64 -7.07 1.96
N THR A 198 -12.61 -8.33 1.51
CA THR A 198 -13.60 -9.33 1.89
C THR A 198 -13.06 -10.24 3.00
N THR A 199 -13.97 -11.00 3.60
CA THR A 199 -13.61 -11.99 4.61
C THR A 199 -12.97 -13.21 3.96
N ASN A 200 -11.85 -13.67 4.49
CA ASN A 200 -11.17 -14.88 4.03
C ASN A 200 -11.78 -16.16 4.63
N SER A 201 -11.21 -17.34 4.28
CA SER A 201 -11.63 -18.66 4.80
C SER A 201 -11.54 -18.77 6.31
N ASP A 202 -10.60 -18.07 6.93
CA ASP A 202 -10.32 -18.07 8.36
C ASP A 202 -11.16 -17.03 9.12
N LYS A 203 -12.24 -16.54 8.48
CA LYS A 203 -13.17 -15.54 9.02
C LYS A 203 -12.50 -14.19 9.36
N TYR A 204 -11.27 -13.97 8.89
CA TYR A 204 -10.53 -12.73 9.05
C TYR A 204 -10.82 -11.76 7.91
N THR A 205 -11.04 -10.51 8.22
CA THR A 205 -11.28 -9.43 7.25
C THR A 205 -10.27 -8.32 7.51
N PHE A 206 -9.38 -8.07 6.57
CA PHE A 206 -8.52 -6.89 6.62
C PHE A 206 -9.35 -5.63 6.50
N GLY A 207 -8.95 -4.58 7.20
CA GLY A 207 -9.65 -3.28 7.15
C GLY A 207 -9.67 -2.69 5.74
N ASN A 208 -10.80 -2.12 5.35
CA ASN A 208 -10.91 -1.40 4.09
C ASN A 208 -9.91 -0.24 4.06
N ARG A 209 -9.36 0.05 2.87
CA ARG A 209 -8.32 1.07 2.72
C ARG A 209 -8.76 2.17 1.77
N PHE A 210 -8.61 3.40 2.22
CA PHE A 210 -8.64 4.59 1.37
C PHE A 210 -7.23 5.15 1.21
N SER A 211 -6.84 5.53 -0.01
CA SER A 211 -5.58 6.21 -0.30
C SER A 211 -5.80 7.35 -1.26
N ALA A 212 -5.18 8.48 -0.97
CA ALA A 212 -5.17 9.64 -1.86
C ALA A 212 -3.76 10.21 -1.96
N SER A 213 -3.39 10.72 -3.12
CA SER A 213 -2.10 11.37 -3.33
C SER A 213 -2.22 12.52 -4.30
N SER A 214 -1.39 13.54 -4.13
CA SER A 214 -1.21 14.62 -5.08
C SER A 214 0.27 14.91 -5.22
N ILE A 215 0.79 14.78 -6.45
CA ILE A 215 2.22 14.89 -6.76
C ILE A 215 2.41 15.92 -7.86
N ALA A 216 3.17 16.96 -7.57
CA ALA A 216 3.62 17.95 -8.51
C ALA A 216 4.96 17.53 -9.11
N SER A 217 5.12 17.76 -10.41
CA SER A 217 6.34 17.42 -11.15
C SER A 217 6.74 18.55 -12.10
N TYR A 218 8.03 18.63 -12.39
CA TYR A 218 8.56 19.55 -13.39
C TYR A 218 9.28 18.77 -14.49
N THR A 219 8.89 18.94 -15.74
CA THR A 219 9.45 18.21 -16.88
C THR A 219 10.64 18.95 -17.47
N ILE A 220 11.82 18.36 -17.40
CA ILE A 220 13.06 18.81 -18.06
C ILE A 220 13.31 17.84 -19.21
N LYS A 221 13.33 18.37 -20.44
CA LYS A 221 13.62 17.55 -21.64
C LYS A 221 14.85 18.09 -22.34
N LYS A 222 15.78 17.18 -22.67
CA LYS A 222 16.92 17.42 -23.55
C LYS A 222 17.09 16.20 -24.44
N ASP A 223 16.97 16.41 -25.75
CA ASP A 223 17.01 15.36 -26.76
C ASP A 223 16.03 14.21 -26.44
N GLN A 224 16.55 13.01 -26.23
CA GLN A 224 15.78 11.80 -25.93
C GLN A 224 15.64 11.54 -24.42
N ILE A 225 16.20 12.41 -23.59
CA ILE A 225 16.17 12.29 -22.14
C ILE A 225 15.09 13.22 -21.57
N SER A 226 14.30 12.70 -20.66
CA SER A 226 13.38 13.48 -19.84
C SER A 226 13.68 13.23 -18.36
N VAL A 227 13.75 14.28 -17.56
CA VAL A 227 13.92 14.20 -16.11
C VAL A 227 12.73 14.91 -15.46
N LEU A 228 12.05 14.23 -14.54
CA LEU A 228 10.88 14.73 -13.84
C LEU A 228 11.12 14.66 -12.33
N PRO A 229 11.82 15.65 -11.73
CA PRO A 229 11.77 15.79 -10.27
C PRO A 229 10.34 16.02 -9.82
N ASN A 230 9.98 15.45 -8.68
CA ASN A 230 8.63 15.51 -8.16
C ASN A 230 8.59 15.59 -6.64
N LEU A 231 7.54 16.24 -6.14
CA LEU A 231 7.23 16.38 -4.73
C LEU A 231 5.72 16.21 -4.54
N GLY A 232 5.31 15.67 -3.42
CA GLY A 232 3.89 15.49 -3.17
C GLY A 232 3.54 15.09 -1.76
N VAL A 233 2.26 14.84 -1.57
CA VAL A 233 1.69 14.35 -0.33
C VAL A 233 0.85 13.13 -0.60
N MET A 234 0.83 12.21 0.35
CA MET A 234 0.03 10.99 0.27
C MET A 234 -0.65 10.76 1.62
N TYR A 235 -1.94 10.44 1.55
CA TYR A 235 -2.77 10.08 2.69
C TYR A 235 -3.25 8.66 2.53
N GLU A 236 -3.17 7.87 3.59
CA GLU A 236 -3.67 6.50 3.66
C GLU A 236 -4.50 6.36 4.94
N TYR A 237 -5.65 5.73 4.83
CA TYR A 237 -6.50 5.35 5.94
C TYR A 237 -6.84 3.87 5.82
N ASN A 238 -6.66 3.12 6.88
CA ASN A 238 -7.07 1.74 7.01
C ASN A 238 -8.12 1.64 8.11
N ALA A 239 -9.26 1.04 7.83
CA ALA A 239 -10.21 0.67 8.87
C ALA A 239 -9.61 -0.44 9.75
N SER A 240 -10.18 -0.67 10.93
CA SER A 240 -9.81 -1.80 11.78
C SER A 240 -10.05 -3.12 11.08
N ASN A 241 -9.19 -4.10 11.32
CA ASN A 241 -9.40 -5.48 10.91
C ASN A 241 -10.56 -6.10 11.69
N LYS A 242 -11.09 -7.22 11.20
CA LYS A 242 -12.17 -7.95 11.90
C LYS A 242 -11.88 -9.43 11.90
N LEU A 243 -12.14 -10.08 13.03
CA LEU A 243 -12.21 -11.51 13.18
C LEU A 243 -13.63 -11.90 13.57
N GLU A 244 -14.25 -12.80 12.83
CA GLU A 244 -15.65 -13.20 13.04
C GLU A 244 -16.63 -12.02 13.17
N LYS A 245 -16.40 -10.95 12.36
CA LYS A 245 -17.13 -9.66 12.34
C LYS A 245 -16.88 -8.75 13.54
N LYS A 246 -16.12 -9.19 14.57
CA LYS A 246 -15.70 -8.33 15.70
C LYS A 246 -14.44 -7.56 15.30
N GLU A 247 -14.34 -6.33 15.72
CA GLU A 247 -13.13 -5.53 15.47
C GLU A 247 -11.95 -6.09 16.27
N VAL A 248 -10.80 -6.19 15.59
CA VAL A 248 -9.53 -6.53 16.20
C VAL A 248 -8.93 -5.24 16.72
N GLU A 249 -8.72 -5.17 18.01
CA GLU A 249 -8.14 -4.02 18.69
C GLU A 249 -6.73 -3.72 18.16
N GLN A 250 -6.30 -2.48 18.27
CA GLN A 250 -4.97 -2.02 17.88
C GLN A 250 -4.63 -2.28 16.39
N THR A 251 -5.65 -2.30 15.52
CA THR A 251 -5.51 -2.36 14.08
C THR A 251 -6.10 -1.12 13.41
N GLY A 252 -5.78 -0.88 12.13
CA GLY A 252 -6.25 0.29 11.42
C GLY A 252 -5.47 1.57 11.76
N GLY A 253 -5.95 2.69 11.24
CA GLY A 253 -5.36 4.01 11.47
C GLY A 253 -5.07 4.78 10.19
N TYR A 254 -4.33 5.87 10.31
CA TYR A 254 -4.02 6.75 9.19
C TYR A 254 -2.53 7.10 9.11
N LEU A 255 -2.13 7.51 7.91
CA LEU A 255 -0.79 7.94 7.59
C LEU A 255 -0.85 9.09 6.58
N LEU A 256 -0.24 10.21 6.89
CA LEU A 256 0.06 11.31 5.99
C LEU A 256 1.57 11.36 5.77
N THR A 257 2.03 11.31 4.52
CA THR A 257 3.45 11.39 4.17
C THR A 257 3.73 12.54 3.22
N ALA A 258 4.89 13.16 3.38
CA ALA A 258 5.54 13.91 2.31
C ALA A 258 6.30 12.94 1.42
N SER A 259 6.29 13.19 0.12
CA SER A 259 6.98 12.37 -0.85
C SER A 259 7.87 13.21 -1.75
N GLY A 260 9.05 12.69 -2.07
CA GLY A 260 9.97 13.29 -3.03
C GLY A 260 10.60 12.23 -3.92
N GLY A 261 10.81 12.56 -5.18
CA GLY A 261 11.32 11.60 -6.12
C GLY A 261 11.79 12.19 -7.45
N VAL A 262 12.25 11.33 -8.31
CA VAL A 262 12.66 11.65 -9.67
C VAL A 262 12.33 10.52 -10.63
N GLU A 263 11.84 10.87 -11.81
CA GLU A 263 11.66 9.97 -12.94
C GLU A 263 12.62 10.37 -14.06
N VAL A 264 13.31 9.41 -14.64
CA VAL A 264 14.20 9.61 -15.78
C VAL A 264 13.74 8.73 -16.93
N GLY A 265 13.32 9.36 -18.02
CA GLY A 265 12.93 8.68 -19.25
C GLY A 265 14.04 8.78 -20.30
N TYR A 266 14.35 7.65 -20.94
CA TYR A 266 15.24 7.58 -22.09
C TYR A 266 14.62 6.66 -23.15
N LYS A 267 14.24 7.22 -24.28
CA LYS A 267 13.56 6.50 -25.38
C LYS A 267 12.29 5.79 -24.86
N LYS A 268 12.36 4.47 -24.74
CA LYS A 268 11.26 3.60 -24.29
C LYS A 268 11.39 3.17 -22.83
N PHE A 269 12.48 3.52 -22.17
CA PHE A 269 12.73 3.18 -20.76
C PHE A 269 12.39 4.35 -19.84
N THR A 270 11.88 4.03 -18.68
CA THR A 270 11.73 4.97 -17.57
C THR A 270 12.25 4.30 -16.30
N ILE A 271 13.07 5.03 -15.56
CA ILE A 271 13.55 4.63 -14.23
C ILE A 271 13.08 5.70 -13.27
N GLY A 272 12.48 5.30 -12.17
CA GLY A 272 12.01 6.21 -11.14
C GLY A 272 12.41 5.76 -9.74
N ALA A 273 12.57 6.76 -8.87
CA ALA A 273 12.74 6.55 -7.45
C ALA A 273 11.92 7.58 -6.68
N ASN A 274 11.30 7.13 -5.58
CA ASN A 274 10.51 7.97 -4.70
C ASN A 274 10.73 7.55 -3.25
N MET A 275 10.83 8.53 -2.36
CA MET A 275 10.92 8.34 -0.93
C MET A 275 9.78 9.07 -0.24
N GLN A 276 9.22 8.46 0.80
CA GLN A 276 8.12 9.00 1.58
C GLN A 276 8.48 9.00 3.06
N LEU A 277 8.27 10.15 3.70
CA LEU A 277 8.51 10.37 5.12
C LEU A 277 7.20 10.71 5.82
N PRO A 278 6.91 10.12 6.98
CA PRO A 278 5.69 10.41 7.72
C PRO A 278 5.69 11.86 8.22
N MET A 279 4.57 12.55 8.00
CA MET A 279 4.28 13.87 8.56
C MET A 279 3.34 13.74 9.76
N SER A 280 2.35 12.87 9.66
CA SER A 280 1.39 12.56 10.71
C SER A 280 0.90 11.14 10.53
N GLN A 281 0.79 10.41 11.62
CA GLN A 281 0.35 9.01 11.59
C GLN A 281 -0.25 8.60 12.92
N ARG A 282 -1.16 7.65 12.86
CA ARG A 282 -1.73 6.98 14.03
C ARG A 282 -2.20 5.59 13.63
N PHE A 283 -1.29 4.63 13.63
CA PHE A 283 -1.60 3.22 13.43
C PHE A 283 -1.67 2.50 14.76
N ALA A 284 -2.49 1.42 14.84
CA ALA A 284 -2.62 0.58 16.02
C ALA A 284 -2.81 1.43 17.29
N SER A 285 -3.77 2.35 17.28
CA SER A 285 -4.02 3.29 18.38
C SER A 285 -2.83 4.21 18.74
N GLY A 286 -1.84 4.34 17.83
CA GLY A 286 -0.63 5.15 18.00
C GLY A 286 0.60 4.36 18.43
N GLN A 287 0.51 3.04 18.51
CA GLN A 287 1.62 2.17 18.91
C GLN A 287 2.58 1.85 17.75
N THR A 288 2.12 1.95 16.52
CA THR A 288 2.91 1.62 15.32
C THR A 288 3.24 2.86 14.50
N ASP A 289 4.51 3.03 14.19
CA ASP A 289 5.05 4.11 13.40
C ASP A 289 5.70 3.63 12.10
N LEU A 290 5.30 4.19 10.98
CA LEU A 290 6.12 4.14 9.76
C LEU A 290 7.37 4.99 9.98
N LYS A 291 8.55 4.44 9.69
CA LYS A 291 9.82 5.20 9.76
C LYS A 291 10.27 5.69 8.39
N VAL A 292 10.08 4.88 7.36
CA VAL A 292 10.41 5.23 5.97
C VAL A 292 9.66 4.32 5.01
N LYS A 293 9.27 4.87 3.88
CA LYS A 293 8.72 4.14 2.74
C LYS A 293 9.42 4.62 1.48
N GLY A 294 9.87 3.70 0.64
CA GLY A 294 10.56 4.01 -0.61
C GLY A 294 10.11 3.10 -1.74
N MET A 295 10.25 3.59 -2.95
CA MET A 295 9.93 2.86 -4.17
C MET A 295 10.98 3.17 -5.24
N MET A 296 11.37 2.14 -5.99
CA MET A 296 12.13 2.27 -7.23
C MET A 296 11.46 1.44 -8.31
N HIS A 297 11.55 1.88 -9.55
CA HIS A 297 11.04 1.09 -10.66
C HIS A 297 11.84 1.29 -11.93
N VAL A 298 11.77 0.31 -12.81
CA VAL A 298 12.17 0.38 -14.20
C VAL A 298 11.02 -0.10 -15.07
N THR A 299 10.72 0.63 -16.14
CA THR A 299 9.61 0.35 -17.06
C THR A 299 10.09 0.43 -18.50
N TYR A 300 9.61 -0.47 -19.33
CA TYR A 300 9.79 -0.46 -20.78
C TYR A 300 8.44 -0.25 -21.45
N ALA A 301 8.34 0.78 -22.28
CA ALA A 301 7.14 1.11 -23.06
C ALA A 301 7.31 0.70 -24.53
N PHE A 302 6.26 0.10 -25.11
CA PHE A 302 6.29 -0.42 -26.50
C PHE A 302 5.01 -0.11 -27.27
#